data_eddca7ab8750a0aa05dcad0aa6eed540
#
_entry.id   eddca7ab8750a0aa05dcad0aa6eed540
#
_cell.length_a   1.000
_cell.length_b   1.000
_cell.length_c   1.000
_cell.angle_alpha   90.00
_cell.angle_beta   90.00
_cell.angle_gamma   90.00
#
_symmetry.space_group_name_H-M   'P 1'
#
loop_
_entity.id
_entity.type
_entity.pdbx_description
1 polymer ?
#
loop_
_entity_poly.entity_id
_entity_poly.type
_entity_poly.pdbx_seq_one_letter_code
_entity_poly.pdbx_strand_id
1 'polypeptide(L)'
;MPQKTPEQIALEKQRDRLTKRFHKACADYGLIADGDHILIGLSGGKDSLALVELLGRRSKIYKPRFQVTALHVRVKERAYISDMSYLQRFCDEAGVPLIVRDVSLPPAPPLREGRTPREIDNPCFLCAWYRRKELFNVAQELGCNKIAFGHHKDDIIETLLMNQIFQGAYATMPPILQLEKMPLQIIRPLALIEEADLIRYAEMRGYEKQKQLCPFEHVSSRAKVKDLVAQIKALNPEAMDSMYAAMTNIKNEYLPQI
;
A
#
# COMPACT_ATOMS: atom_id res chain seq x y z
N MET A 1 -37.88 -3.12 10.22
CA MET A 1 -36.41 -2.98 10.28
C MET A 1 -36.09 -1.63 10.91
N PRO A 2 -35.19 -1.52 11.88
CA PRO A 2 -34.84 -0.23 12.45
C PRO A 2 -34.29 0.69 11.35
N GLN A 3 -34.71 1.95 11.35
CA GLN A 3 -34.17 2.96 10.43
C GLN A 3 -32.69 3.19 10.72
N LYS A 4 -31.87 3.20 9.67
CA LYS A 4 -30.43 3.49 9.79
C LYS A 4 -30.21 4.94 10.22
N THR A 5 -29.23 5.15 11.09
CA THR A 5 -28.84 6.53 11.47
C THR A 5 -28.17 7.25 10.28
N PRO A 6 -28.16 8.60 10.27
CA PRO A 6 -27.44 9.37 9.23
C PRO A 6 -25.97 8.99 9.13
N GLU A 7 -25.31 8.67 10.23
CA GLU A 7 -23.91 8.22 10.28
C GLU A 7 -23.72 6.86 9.61
N GLN A 8 -24.63 5.92 9.87
CA GLN A 8 -24.62 4.61 9.22
C GLN A 8 -24.80 4.72 7.70
N ILE A 9 -25.70 5.61 7.26
CA ILE A 9 -25.92 5.87 5.83
C ILE A 9 -24.67 6.48 5.19
N ALA A 10 -24.02 7.43 5.86
CA ALA A 10 -22.81 8.08 5.38
C ALA A 10 -21.64 7.07 5.29
N LEU A 11 -21.46 6.21 6.28
CA LEU A 11 -20.46 5.14 6.29
C LEU A 11 -20.68 4.15 5.12
N GLU A 12 -21.92 3.72 4.91
CA GLU A 12 -22.26 2.83 3.79
C GLU A 12 -21.92 3.48 2.45
N LYS A 13 -22.31 4.74 2.26
CA LYS A 13 -22.01 5.50 1.04
C LYS A 13 -20.49 5.61 0.77
N GLN A 14 -19.70 5.89 1.83
CA GLN A 14 -18.24 5.96 1.71
C GLN A 14 -17.64 4.59 1.39
N ARG A 15 -18.10 3.54 2.06
CA ARG A 15 -17.70 2.15 1.78
C ARG A 15 -18.00 1.75 0.33
N ASP A 16 -19.20 2.08 -0.17
CA ASP A 16 -19.61 1.72 -1.52
C ASP A 16 -18.77 2.47 -2.57
N ARG A 17 -18.40 3.73 -2.29
CA ARG A 17 -17.47 4.51 -3.11
C ARG A 17 -16.10 3.83 -3.20
N LEU A 18 -15.52 3.44 -2.06
CA LEU A 18 -14.25 2.72 -2.02
C LEU A 18 -14.34 1.37 -2.74
N THR A 19 -15.37 0.60 -2.46
CA THR A 19 -15.62 -0.71 -3.08
C THR A 19 -15.72 -0.60 -4.60
N LYS A 20 -16.42 0.42 -5.12
CA LYS A 20 -16.55 0.66 -6.57
C LYS A 20 -15.18 0.95 -7.21
N ARG A 21 -14.35 1.82 -6.60
CA ARG A 21 -13.02 2.14 -7.11
C ARG A 21 -12.06 0.94 -7.00
N PHE A 22 -12.14 0.19 -5.91
CA PHE A 22 -11.40 -1.06 -5.72
C PHE A 22 -11.75 -2.10 -6.80
N HIS A 23 -13.05 -2.35 -7.05
CA HIS A 23 -13.48 -3.28 -8.09
C HIS A 23 -13.03 -2.81 -9.47
N LYS A 24 -13.10 -1.50 -9.73
CA LYS A 24 -12.63 -0.92 -10.99
C LYS A 24 -11.12 -1.19 -11.17
N ALA A 25 -10.30 -0.94 -10.15
CA ALA A 25 -8.86 -1.24 -10.21
C ALA A 25 -8.61 -2.73 -10.47
N CYS A 26 -9.32 -3.61 -9.75
CA CYS A 26 -9.19 -5.06 -9.93
C CYS A 26 -9.55 -5.52 -11.36
N ALA A 27 -10.58 -4.92 -11.96
CA ALA A 27 -11.04 -5.25 -13.30
C ALA A 27 -10.13 -4.66 -14.39
N ASP A 28 -9.83 -3.36 -14.31
CA ASP A 28 -9.04 -2.65 -15.33
C ASP A 28 -7.61 -3.22 -15.46
N TYR A 29 -7.03 -3.66 -14.35
CA TYR A 29 -5.65 -4.16 -14.31
C TYR A 29 -5.52 -5.68 -14.14
N GLY A 30 -6.63 -6.44 -14.10
CA GLY A 30 -6.59 -7.89 -13.94
C GLY A 30 -5.94 -8.36 -12.65
N LEU A 31 -6.15 -7.62 -11.53
CA LEU A 31 -5.40 -7.84 -10.29
C LEU A 31 -5.74 -9.16 -9.59
N ILE A 32 -6.94 -9.70 -9.81
CA ILE A 32 -7.44 -10.90 -9.13
C ILE A 32 -7.99 -11.87 -10.16
N ALA A 33 -7.51 -13.11 -10.13
CA ALA A 33 -7.95 -14.21 -10.98
C ALA A 33 -8.48 -15.38 -10.13
N ASP A 34 -9.16 -16.30 -10.80
CA ASP A 34 -9.63 -17.56 -10.18
C ASP A 34 -8.42 -18.41 -9.77
N GLY A 35 -8.44 -18.93 -8.54
CA GLY A 35 -7.35 -19.73 -7.99
C GLY A 35 -6.20 -18.93 -7.36
N ASP A 36 -6.24 -17.61 -7.37
CA ASP A 36 -5.19 -16.80 -6.70
C ASP A 36 -5.11 -17.10 -5.20
N HIS A 37 -3.89 -17.07 -4.65
CA HIS A 37 -3.62 -16.93 -3.24
C HIS A 37 -2.83 -15.64 -3.00
N ILE A 38 -3.46 -14.67 -2.36
CA ILE A 38 -2.95 -13.31 -2.19
C ILE A 38 -2.47 -13.10 -0.76
N LEU A 39 -1.18 -12.76 -0.59
CA LEU A 39 -0.62 -12.35 0.68
C LEU A 39 -0.72 -10.83 0.84
N ILE A 40 -1.39 -10.34 1.88
CA ILE A 40 -1.53 -8.92 2.18
C ILE A 40 -0.43 -8.48 3.13
N GLY A 41 0.36 -7.47 2.75
CA GLY A 41 1.29 -6.80 3.66
C GLY A 41 0.54 -5.88 4.63
N LEU A 42 0.29 -6.36 5.86
CA LEU A 42 -0.43 -5.62 6.90
C LEU A 42 0.54 -4.83 7.78
N SER A 43 0.61 -3.52 7.57
CA SER A 43 1.43 -2.63 8.40
C SER A 43 0.73 -2.17 9.69
N GLY A 44 -0.59 -2.30 9.77
CA GLY A 44 -1.42 -1.73 10.83
C GLY A 44 -1.87 -0.29 10.56
N GLY A 45 -1.39 0.35 9.50
CA GLY A 45 -1.89 1.65 9.06
C GLY A 45 -3.23 1.55 8.30
N LYS A 46 -3.95 2.67 8.23
CA LYS A 46 -5.29 2.80 7.63
C LYS A 46 -5.42 2.13 6.26
N ASP A 47 -4.41 2.27 5.41
CA ASP A 47 -4.45 1.78 4.02
C ASP A 47 -4.36 0.26 3.97
N SER A 48 -3.48 -0.34 4.80
CA SER A 48 -3.36 -1.79 4.90
C SER A 48 -4.58 -2.42 5.56
N LEU A 49 -5.21 -1.75 6.54
CA LEU A 49 -6.48 -2.19 7.15
C LEU A 49 -7.63 -2.14 6.12
N ALA A 50 -7.76 -1.04 5.38
CA ALA A 50 -8.76 -0.93 4.31
C ALA A 50 -8.55 -2.01 3.23
N LEU A 51 -7.29 -2.33 2.88
CA LEU A 51 -6.98 -3.40 1.94
C LEU A 51 -7.42 -4.78 2.46
N VAL A 52 -7.17 -5.09 3.74
CA VAL A 52 -7.63 -6.34 4.38
C VAL A 52 -9.15 -6.43 4.32
N GLU A 53 -9.87 -5.36 4.68
CA GLU A 53 -11.34 -5.35 4.66
C GLU A 53 -11.90 -5.52 3.24
N LEU A 54 -11.35 -4.81 2.25
CA LEU A 54 -11.83 -4.87 0.87
C LEU A 54 -11.54 -6.23 0.22
N LEU A 55 -10.33 -6.78 0.39
CA LEU A 55 -9.98 -8.10 -0.14
C LEU A 55 -10.73 -9.21 0.59
N GLY A 56 -10.88 -9.14 1.93
CA GLY A 56 -11.64 -10.09 2.71
C GLY A 56 -13.13 -10.13 2.32
N ARG A 57 -13.74 -8.98 2.02
CA ARG A 57 -15.10 -8.92 1.48
C ARG A 57 -15.18 -9.46 0.07
N ARG A 58 -14.20 -9.15 -0.79
CA ARG A 58 -14.17 -9.58 -2.17
C ARG A 58 -13.98 -11.09 -2.31
N SER A 59 -13.20 -11.73 -1.42
CA SER A 59 -12.97 -13.17 -1.42
C SER A 59 -14.24 -13.98 -1.07
N LYS A 60 -15.24 -13.36 -0.43
CA LYS A 60 -16.54 -13.99 -0.13
C LYS A 60 -17.51 -14.00 -1.32
N ILE A 61 -17.19 -13.31 -2.42
CA ILE A 61 -18.00 -13.29 -3.65
C ILE A 61 -17.65 -14.52 -4.48
N TYR A 62 -18.67 -15.15 -5.10
CA TYR A 62 -18.55 -16.44 -5.77
C TYR A 62 -17.47 -16.51 -6.87
N LYS A 63 -17.26 -15.42 -7.62
CA LYS A 63 -16.22 -15.35 -8.67
C LYS A 63 -15.54 -13.97 -8.75
N PRO A 64 -14.22 -13.95 -8.99
CA PRO A 64 -13.28 -15.08 -8.96
C PRO A 64 -13.16 -15.68 -7.55
N ARG A 65 -12.90 -16.99 -7.45
CA ARG A 65 -12.56 -17.67 -6.20
C ARG A 65 -11.08 -17.50 -5.94
N PHE A 66 -10.72 -16.91 -4.82
CA PHE A 66 -9.34 -16.74 -4.43
C PHE A 66 -9.21 -16.75 -2.91
N GLN A 67 -7.99 -16.97 -2.43
CA GLN A 67 -7.64 -16.97 -1.01
C GLN A 67 -6.89 -15.71 -0.66
N VAL A 68 -7.06 -15.25 0.57
CA VAL A 68 -6.30 -14.12 1.13
C VAL A 68 -5.73 -14.49 2.49
N THR A 69 -4.51 -14.07 2.74
CA THR A 69 -3.83 -14.18 4.04
C THR A 69 -3.16 -12.86 4.34
N ALA A 70 -3.26 -12.33 5.55
CA ALA A 70 -2.57 -11.14 5.99
C ALA A 70 -1.26 -11.52 6.71
N LEU A 71 -0.18 -10.79 6.45
CA LEU A 71 1.10 -10.92 7.14
C LEU A 71 1.47 -9.61 7.80
N HIS A 72 1.66 -9.64 9.12
CA HIS A 72 2.25 -8.55 9.89
C HIS A 72 3.69 -8.90 10.26
N VAL A 73 4.65 -8.08 9.78
CA VAL A 73 6.08 -8.27 10.06
C VAL A 73 6.53 -7.27 11.10
N ARG A 74 6.97 -7.76 12.26
CA ARG A 74 7.55 -6.97 13.36
C ARG A 74 9.07 -6.97 13.24
N VAL A 75 9.67 -5.80 13.41
CA VAL A 75 11.14 -5.66 13.49
C VAL A 75 11.51 -5.48 14.94
N LYS A 76 12.27 -6.46 15.51
CA LYS A 76 12.57 -6.52 16.95
C LYS A 76 13.32 -5.29 17.47
N GLU A 77 14.21 -4.74 16.64
CA GLU A 77 15.06 -3.57 16.99
C GLU A 77 14.33 -2.23 16.84
N ARG A 78 13.04 -2.25 16.52
CA ARG A 78 12.23 -1.03 16.38
C ARG A 78 11.15 -0.99 17.45
N ALA A 79 11.05 0.15 18.11
CA ALA A 79 9.99 0.45 19.08
C ALA A 79 8.63 0.68 18.37
N TYR A 80 8.27 -0.21 17.44
CA TYR A 80 7.01 -0.18 16.73
C TYR A 80 6.01 -1.02 17.50
N ILE A 81 5.12 -0.37 18.23
CA ILE A 81 4.11 -1.07 19.03
C ILE A 81 2.84 -1.18 18.21
N SER A 82 2.65 -2.35 17.58
CA SER A 82 1.35 -2.73 17.02
C SER A 82 0.52 -3.39 18.11
N ASP A 83 -0.73 -2.95 18.27
CA ASP A 83 -1.70 -3.70 19.08
C ASP A 83 -2.11 -4.97 18.31
N MET A 84 -1.46 -6.08 18.69
CA MET A 84 -1.68 -7.36 18.04
C MET A 84 -3.08 -7.90 18.28
N SER A 85 -3.68 -7.59 19.45
CA SER A 85 -5.05 -8.01 19.77
C SER A 85 -6.05 -7.31 18.84
N TYR A 86 -5.82 -6.02 18.58
CA TYR A 86 -6.63 -5.27 17.61
C TYR A 86 -6.47 -5.82 16.19
N LEU A 87 -5.23 -6.03 15.72
CA LEU A 87 -4.99 -6.55 14.38
C LEU A 87 -5.59 -7.94 14.17
N GLN A 88 -5.52 -8.80 15.20
CA GLN A 88 -6.13 -10.13 15.14
C GLN A 88 -7.65 -10.03 15.02
N ARG A 89 -8.30 -9.28 15.93
CA ARG A 89 -9.77 -9.08 15.87
C ARG A 89 -10.21 -8.50 14.53
N PHE A 90 -9.47 -7.51 14.02
CA PHE A 90 -9.78 -6.88 12.74
C PHE A 90 -9.72 -7.88 11.57
N CYS A 91 -8.69 -8.72 11.53
CA CYS A 91 -8.54 -9.74 10.51
C CYS A 91 -9.63 -10.83 10.64
N ASP A 92 -9.97 -11.24 11.88
CA ASP A 92 -11.04 -12.21 12.13
C ASP A 92 -12.40 -11.69 11.65
N GLU A 93 -12.74 -10.43 11.92
CA GLU A 93 -13.95 -9.76 11.42
C GLU A 93 -13.99 -9.69 9.88
N ALA A 94 -12.85 -9.43 9.26
CA ALA A 94 -12.72 -9.43 7.80
C ALA A 94 -12.80 -10.85 7.21
N GLY A 95 -12.56 -11.89 8.02
CA GLY A 95 -12.45 -13.29 7.59
C GLY A 95 -11.14 -13.55 6.84
N VAL A 96 -10.06 -12.89 7.26
CA VAL A 96 -8.72 -13.00 6.66
C VAL A 96 -7.76 -13.58 7.71
N PRO A 97 -7.18 -14.77 7.51
CA PRO A 97 -6.17 -15.32 8.41
C PRO A 97 -4.99 -14.35 8.58
N LEU A 98 -4.53 -14.16 9.83
CA LEU A 98 -3.39 -13.33 10.17
C LEU A 98 -2.19 -14.20 10.54
N ILE A 99 -1.05 -13.93 9.89
CA ILE A 99 0.26 -14.47 10.26
C ILE A 99 1.12 -13.33 10.80
N VAL A 100 1.87 -13.60 11.85
CA VAL A 100 2.82 -12.66 12.44
C VAL A 100 4.22 -13.25 12.32
N ARG A 101 5.16 -12.46 11.85
CA ARG A 101 6.58 -12.82 11.75
C ARG A 101 7.44 -11.76 12.42
N ASP A 102 8.44 -12.22 13.16
CA ASP A 102 9.48 -11.39 13.74
C ASP A 102 10.73 -11.44 12.87
N VAL A 103 11.27 -10.28 12.53
CA VAL A 103 12.55 -10.16 11.84
C VAL A 103 13.51 -9.36 12.69
N SER A 104 14.79 -9.72 12.63
CA SER A 104 15.88 -8.98 13.26
C SER A 104 16.71 -8.28 12.18
N LEU A 105 17.07 -7.04 12.44
CA LEU A 105 18.00 -6.31 11.59
C LEU A 105 19.44 -6.72 11.95
N PRO A 106 20.34 -6.84 10.97
CA PRO A 106 21.74 -7.00 11.29
C PRO A 106 22.25 -5.73 12.01
N PRO A 107 23.29 -5.84 12.83
CA PRO A 107 23.95 -4.68 13.39
C PRO A 107 24.37 -3.73 12.26
N ALA A 108 24.18 -2.42 12.49
CA ALA A 108 24.58 -1.42 11.51
C ALA A 108 26.06 -1.63 11.14
N PRO A 109 26.42 -1.71 9.86
CA PRO A 109 27.82 -1.84 9.48
C PRO A 109 28.60 -0.64 10.01
N PRO A 110 29.83 -0.79 10.48
CA PRO A 110 30.65 0.31 10.95
C PRO A 110 30.80 1.32 9.81
N LEU A 111 30.55 2.60 10.12
CA LEU A 111 30.78 3.70 9.18
C LEU A 111 32.24 3.63 8.70
N ARG A 112 32.46 3.38 7.43
CA ARG A 112 33.81 3.40 6.86
C ARG A 112 34.27 4.85 6.81
N GLU A 113 35.39 5.14 7.46
CA GLU A 113 36.00 6.48 7.45
C GLU A 113 36.11 7.02 6.01
N GLY A 114 35.67 8.27 5.80
CA GLY A 114 35.79 8.97 4.53
C GLY A 114 34.74 8.65 3.47
N ARG A 115 33.69 7.92 3.77
CA ARG A 115 32.55 7.71 2.83
C ARG A 115 31.25 8.27 3.37
N THR A 116 30.54 9.00 2.50
CA THR A 116 29.12 9.36 2.77
C THR A 116 28.31 8.06 2.95
N PRO A 117 27.37 7.99 3.91
CA PRO A 117 26.47 6.85 4.09
C PRO A 117 25.77 6.57 2.77
N ARG A 118 25.84 5.32 2.30
CA ARG A 118 25.04 4.89 1.16
C ARG A 118 23.59 4.76 1.59
N GLU A 119 22.65 4.80 0.64
CA GLU A 119 21.22 4.54 0.93
C GLU A 119 21.00 3.24 1.69
N ILE A 120 21.83 2.23 1.44
CA ILE A 120 21.83 0.92 2.12
C ILE A 120 22.17 1.04 3.62
N ASP A 121 22.84 2.11 4.05
CA ASP A 121 23.13 2.38 5.46
C ASP A 121 21.99 3.16 6.16
N ASN A 122 20.96 3.57 5.41
CA ASN A 122 19.78 4.22 5.94
C ASN A 122 18.93 3.21 6.73
N PRO A 123 18.71 3.43 8.03
CA PRO A 123 17.92 2.53 8.88
C PRO A 123 16.52 2.25 8.34
N CYS A 124 15.91 3.21 7.65
CA CYS A 124 14.59 3.05 7.02
C CYS A 124 14.66 2.11 5.81
N PHE A 125 15.72 2.20 5.01
CA PHE A 125 15.92 1.32 3.88
C PHE A 125 16.08 -0.15 4.32
N LEU A 126 16.95 -0.40 5.30
CA LEU A 126 17.16 -1.74 5.86
C LEU A 126 15.86 -2.31 6.44
N CYS A 127 15.15 -1.51 7.25
CA CYS A 127 13.87 -1.93 7.83
C CYS A 127 12.84 -2.32 6.75
N ALA A 128 12.70 -1.49 5.72
CA ALA A 128 11.78 -1.77 4.60
C ALA A 128 12.23 -3.00 3.80
N TRP A 129 13.54 -3.17 3.60
CA TRP A 129 14.10 -4.30 2.87
C TRP A 129 13.85 -5.63 3.60
N TYR A 130 14.13 -5.71 4.91
CA TYR A 130 13.91 -6.93 5.70
C TYR A 130 12.43 -7.29 5.81
N ARG A 131 11.54 -6.30 6.02
CA ARG A 131 10.09 -6.53 5.97
C ARG A 131 9.64 -7.08 4.62
N ARG A 132 10.14 -6.51 3.53
CA ARG A 132 9.80 -6.97 2.17
C ARG A 132 10.35 -8.36 1.90
N LYS A 133 11.58 -8.65 2.32
CA LYS A 133 12.18 -9.99 2.20
C LYS A 133 11.31 -11.04 2.89
N GLU A 134 10.85 -10.74 4.11
CA GLU A 134 9.99 -11.66 4.84
C GLU A 134 8.62 -11.87 4.19
N LEU A 135 8.05 -10.84 3.57
CA LEU A 135 6.85 -10.98 2.75
C LEU A 135 7.05 -11.97 1.60
N PHE A 136 8.20 -11.92 0.92
CA PHE A 136 8.51 -12.87 -0.16
C PHE A 136 8.73 -14.30 0.37
N ASN A 137 9.43 -14.46 1.49
CA ASN A 137 9.64 -15.75 2.12
C ASN A 137 8.30 -16.42 2.46
N VAL A 138 7.41 -15.71 3.18
CA VAL A 138 6.11 -16.24 3.58
C VAL A 138 5.20 -16.48 2.38
N ALA A 139 5.26 -15.63 1.35
CA ALA A 139 4.51 -15.87 0.11
C ALA A 139 4.91 -17.21 -0.54
N GLN A 140 6.20 -17.52 -0.56
CA GLN A 140 6.70 -18.81 -1.07
C GLN A 140 6.30 -19.98 -0.16
N GLU A 141 6.43 -19.84 1.16
CA GLU A 141 6.03 -20.86 2.14
C GLU A 141 4.56 -21.26 1.99
N LEU A 142 3.69 -20.28 1.72
CA LEU A 142 2.24 -20.49 1.59
C LEU A 142 1.78 -20.83 0.17
N GLY A 143 2.69 -20.82 -0.80
CA GLY A 143 2.33 -20.98 -2.22
C GLY A 143 1.47 -19.81 -2.76
N CYS A 144 1.64 -18.60 -2.20
CA CYS A 144 0.98 -17.42 -2.73
C CYS A 144 1.57 -17.04 -4.09
N ASN A 145 0.73 -16.68 -5.04
CA ASN A 145 1.15 -16.18 -6.35
C ASN A 145 1.08 -14.65 -6.46
N LYS A 146 0.49 -13.98 -5.44
CA LYS A 146 0.39 -12.52 -5.40
C LYS A 146 0.70 -11.96 -4.01
N ILE A 147 1.33 -10.77 -3.98
CA ILE A 147 1.45 -9.94 -2.77
C ILE A 147 0.69 -8.64 -3.01
N ALA A 148 -0.23 -8.29 -2.12
CA ALA A 148 -1.00 -7.06 -2.16
C ALA A 148 -0.44 -6.02 -1.19
N PHE A 149 -0.19 -4.81 -1.68
CA PHE A 149 0.19 -3.65 -0.89
C PHE A 149 -0.90 -2.58 -0.89
N GLY A 150 -1.05 -1.88 0.23
CA GLY A 150 -2.01 -0.80 0.43
C GLY A 150 -1.63 0.54 -0.20
N HIS A 151 -0.80 0.53 -1.26
CA HIS A 151 -0.46 1.77 -1.97
C HIS A 151 -1.68 2.28 -2.73
N HIS A 152 -1.98 3.57 -2.59
CA HIS A 152 -3.12 4.25 -3.17
C HIS A 152 -2.71 5.24 -4.29
N LYS A 153 -3.68 5.93 -4.91
CA LYS A 153 -3.44 6.82 -6.04
C LYS A 153 -2.38 7.89 -5.73
N ASP A 154 -2.47 8.50 -4.55
CA ASP A 154 -1.52 9.55 -4.15
C ASP A 154 -0.09 9.01 -4.04
N ASP A 155 0.12 7.82 -3.47
CA ASP A 155 1.44 7.16 -3.42
C ASP A 155 2.05 6.96 -4.82
N ILE A 156 1.22 6.58 -5.78
CA ILE A 156 1.63 6.35 -7.18
C ILE A 156 2.10 7.66 -7.81
N ILE A 157 1.34 8.75 -7.60
CA ILE A 157 1.67 10.07 -8.14
C ILE A 157 2.87 10.67 -7.42
N GLU A 158 2.94 10.57 -6.09
CA GLU A 158 4.12 10.98 -5.31
C GLU A 158 5.38 10.27 -5.82
N THR A 159 5.30 8.97 -6.08
CA THR A 159 6.43 8.19 -6.60
C THR A 159 6.81 8.60 -8.02
N LEU A 160 5.84 8.92 -8.88
CA LEU A 160 6.09 9.46 -10.21
C LEU A 160 6.88 10.77 -10.12
N LEU A 161 6.42 11.72 -9.30
CA LEU A 161 7.10 13.00 -9.10
C LEU A 161 8.48 12.84 -8.48
N MET A 162 8.64 11.96 -7.49
CA MET A 162 9.96 11.65 -6.91
C MET A 162 10.93 11.14 -7.97
N ASN A 163 10.49 10.21 -8.82
CA ASN A 163 11.36 9.67 -9.88
C ASN A 163 11.70 10.72 -10.93
N GLN A 164 10.76 11.58 -11.32
CA GLN A 164 11.02 12.66 -12.24
C GLN A 164 11.99 13.70 -11.67
N ILE A 165 11.78 14.14 -10.40
CA ILE A 165 12.56 15.22 -9.78
C ILE A 165 13.98 14.74 -9.40
N PHE A 166 14.11 13.52 -8.86
CA PHE A 166 15.36 13.06 -8.26
C PHE A 166 16.11 12.00 -9.08
N GLN A 167 15.43 11.31 -10.01
CA GLN A 167 16.02 10.22 -10.80
C GLN A 167 16.04 10.50 -12.31
N GLY A 168 15.37 11.56 -12.77
CA GLY A 168 15.22 11.82 -14.21
C GLY A 168 14.46 10.71 -14.95
N ALA A 169 13.59 9.97 -14.25
CA ALA A 169 12.89 8.82 -14.80
C ALA A 169 11.37 9.03 -14.79
N TYR A 170 10.72 8.71 -15.90
CA TYR A 170 9.26 8.68 -15.99
C TYR A 170 8.76 7.28 -15.61
N ALA A 171 8.71 6.98 -14.33
CA ALA A 171 8.34 5.69 -13.78
C ALA A 171 7.63 5.85 -12.42
N THR A 172 6.79 4.89 -12.08
CA THR A 172 6.08 4.85 -10.80
C THR A 172 5.86 3.42 -10.33
N MET A 173 4.98 3.23 -9.34
CA MET A 173 4.53 1.92 -8.87
C MET A 173 3.32 1.45 -9.70
N PRO A 174 3.46 0.51 -10.64
CA PRO A 174 2.31 0.04 -11.43
C PRO A 174 1.30 -0.71 -10.53
N PRO A 175 0.00 -0.70 -10.89
CA PRO A 175 -1.04 -1.46 -10.17
C PRO A 175 -0.76 -2.96 -10.10
N ILE A 176 -0.12 -3.51 -11.13
CA ILE A 176 0.37 -4.89 -11.19
C ILE A 176 1.82 -4.90 -11.67
N LEU A 177 2.66 -5.70 -11.03
CA LEU A 177 4.07 -5.88 -11.38
C LEU A 177 4.42 -7.36 -11.29
N GLN A 178 4.77 -7.97 -12.42
CA GLN A 178 5.34 -9.30 -12.46
C GLN A 178 6.81 -9.24 -12.03
N LEU A 179 7.22 -10.09 -11.09
CA LEU A 179 8.62 -10.20 -10.70
C LEU A 179 9.36 -11.13 -11.66
N GLU A 180 10.51 -10.67 -12.18
CA GLU A 180 11.30 -11.44 -13.15
C GLU A 180 11.94 -12.70 -12.55
N LYS A 181 12.34 -12.62 -11.28
CA LYS A 181 13.10 -13.69 -10.59
C LYS A 181 12.24 -14.67 -9.80
N MET A 182 10.93 -14.46 -9.75
CA MET A 182 9.99 -15.25 -8.93
C MET A 182 8.65 -15.33 -9.64
N PRO A 183 7.94 -16.47 -9.57
CA PRO A 183 6.59 -16.61 -10.11
C PRO A 183 5.57 -15.89 -9.19
N LEU A 184 5.80 -14.61 -8.93
CA LEU A 184 5.05 -13.82 -7.97
C LEU A 184 4.72 -12.45 -8.58
N GLN A 185 3.49 -11.99 -8.37
CA GLN A 185 3.05 -10.66 -8.77
C GLN A 185 2.87 -9.75 -7.55
N ILE A 186 3.27 -8.51 -7.68
CA ILE A 186 2.89 -7.46 -6.73
C ILE A 186 1.66 -6.76 -7.26
N ILE A 187 0.61 -6.64 -6.46
CA ILE A 187 -0.64 -5.96 -6.82
C ILE A 187 -0.93 -4.80 -5.87
N ARG A 188 -1.60 -3.75 -6.38
CA ARG A 188 -1.99 -2.55 -5.63
C ARG A 188 -3.48 -2.25 -5.87
N PRO A 189 -4.39 -2.97 -5.20
CA PRO A 189 -5.82 -2.84 -5.45
C PRO A 189 -6.41 -1.47 -5.08
N LEU A 190 -5.69 -0.66 -4.29
CA LEU A 190 -6.10 0.70 -3.92
C LEU A 190 -5.61 1.78 -4.91
N ALA A 191 -5.00 1.39 -6.04
CA ALA A 191 -4.37 2.30 -7.01
C ALA A 191 -5.28 3.41 -7.57
N LEU A 192 -6.58 3.21 -7.59
CA LEU A 192 -7.58 4.20 -8.04
C LEU A 192 -8.28 4.95 -6.89
N ILE A 193 -7.88 4.71 -5.63
CA ILE A 193 -8.47 5.34 -4.45
C ILE A 193 -7.55 6.45 -3.97
N GLU A 194 -8.10 7.61 -3.65
CA GLU A 194 -7.35 8.72 -3.08
C GLU A 194 -7.15 8.57 -1.57
N GLU A 195 -6.04 9.09 -1.04
CA GLU A 195 -5.74 9.05 0.40
C GLU A 195 -6.86 9.68 1.24
N ALA A 196 -7.44 10.79 0.78
CA ALA A 196 -8.54 11.47 1.47
C ALA A 196 -9.78 10.59 1.67
N ASP A 197 -10.10 9.73 0.71
CA ASP A 197 -11.20 8.77 0.83
C ASP A 197 -10.89 7.67 1.85
N LEU A 198 -9.63 7.21 1.92
CA LEU A 198 -9.18 6.23 2.90
C LEU A 198 -9.15 6.81 4.31
N ILE A 199 -8.70 8.05 4.49
CA ILE A 199 -8.72 8.76 5.77
C ILE A 199 -10.16 8.84 6.29
N ARG A 200 -11.06 9.37 5.47
CA ARG A 200 -12.49 9.51 5.83
C ARG A 200 -13.12 8.17 6.21
N TYR A 201 -12.82 7.13 5.43
CA TYR A 201 -13.33 5.79 5.71
C TYR A 201 -12.80 5.24 7.03
N ALA A 202 -11.50 5.38 7.28
CA ALA A 202 -10.85 4.92 8.50
C ALA A 202 -11.43 5.60 9.75
N GLU A 203 -11.68 6.92 9.68
CA GLU A 203 -12.32 7.69 10.76
C GLU A 203 -13.75 7.20 11.02
N MET A 204 -14.56 7.05 9.98
CA MET A 204 -15.96 6.59 10.10
C MET A 204 -16.06 5.13 10.58
N ARG A 205 -15.07 4.30 10.27
CA ARG A 205 -14.98 2.90 10.74
C ARG A 205 -14.38 2.77 12.13
N GLY A 206 -13.80 3.85 12.66
CA GLY A 206 -13.11 3.82 13.95
C GLY A 206 -11.83 2.98 13.91
N TYR A 207 -11.03 3.06 12.84
CA TYR A 207 -9.75 2.36 12.81
C TYR A 207 -8.82 2.88 13.90
N GLU A 208 -8.30 1.97 14.72
CA GLU A 208 -7.36 2.34 15.77
C GLU A 208 -5.99 2.68 15.16
N LYS A 209 -5.50 3.89 15.48
CA LYS A 209 -4.15 4.30 15.08
C LYS A 209 -3.12 3.50 15.85
N GLN A 210 -2.29 2.75 15.13
CA GLN A 210 -1.14 2.09 15.73
C GLN A 210 -0.12 3.12 16.15
N LYS A 211 0.44 2.97 17.35
CA LYS A 211 1.47 3.89 17.87
C LYS A 211 2.78 3.65 17.12
N GLN A 212 3.06 4.49 16.14
CA GLN A 212 4.34 4.47 15.43
C GLN A 212 5.32 5.34 16.22
N LEU A 213 6.30 4.73 16.84
CA LEU A 213 7.38 5.40 17.56
C LEU A 213 8.69 5.38 16.74
N CYS A 214 8.59 5.42 15.41
CA CYS A 214 9.79 5.43 14.58
C CYS A 214 10.38 6.85 14.54
N PRO A 215 11.58 7.09 15.08
CA PRO A 215 12.19 8.42 15.13
C PRO A 215 12.58 8.97 13.74
N PHE A 216 12.52 8.13 12.70
CA PHE A 216 12.93 8.48 11.32
C PHE A 216 11.76 8.81 10.38
N GLU A 217 10.52 8.88 10.88
CA GLU A 217 9.32 9.00 10.05
C GLU A 217 9.18 10.36 9.36
N HIS A 218 9.77 11.42 9.92
CA HIS A 218 9.52 12.81 9.49
C HIS A 218 10.61 13.46 8.62
N VAL A 219 11.70 12.76 8.30
CA VAL A 219 12.82 13.34 7.54
C VAL A 219 12.99 12.61 6.21
N SER A 220 12.07 12.82 5.29
CA SER A 220 12.21 12.22 3.96
C SER A 220 11.85 13.19 2.84
N SER A 221 12.52 13.06 1.68
CA SER A 221 12.15 13.77 0.44
C SER A 221 10.68 13.56 0.06
N ARG A 222 10.08 12.45 0.51
CA ARG A 222 8.66 12.14 0.29
C ARG A 222 7.72 13.14 0.97
N ALA A 223 8.07 13.64 2.17
CA ALA A 223 7.27 14.67 2.85
C ALA A 223 7.17 15.95 2.00
N LYS A 224 8.31 16.39 1.43
CA LYS A 224 8.34 17.57 0.55
C LYS A 224 7.52 17.37 -0.73
N VAL A 225 7.54 16.16 -1.32
CA VAL A 225 6.73 15.85 -2.50
C VAL A 225 5.25 15.79 -2.14
N LYS A 226 4.88 15.33 -0.95
CA LYS A 226 3.50 15.35 -0.46
C LYS A 226 2.97 16.79 -0.33
N ASP A 227 3.79 17.73 0.16
CA ASP A 227 3.44 19.16 0.22
C ASP A 227 3.24 19.74 -1.19
N LEU A 228 4.09 19.35 -2.16
CA LEU A 228 3.96 19.74 -3.55
C LEU A 228 2.65 19.21 -4.15
N VAL A 229 2.30 17.96 -3.89
CA VAL A 229 1.02 17.34 -4.33
C VAL A 229 -0.17 18.10 -3.75
N ALA A 230 -0.10 18.56 -2.51
CA ALA A 230 -1.17 19.38 -1.92
C ALA A 230 -1.34 20.73 -2.66
N GLN A 231 -0.24 21.37 -3.06
CA GLN A 231 -0.28 22.59 -3.88
C GLN A 231 -0.85 22.33 -5.29
N ILE A 232 -0.49 21.22 -5.91
CA ILE A 232 -1.05 20.80 -7.22
C ILE A 232 -2.56 20.58 -7.12
N LYS A 233 -3.05 19.94 -6.05
CA LYS A 233 -4.48 19.76 -5.80
C LYS A 233 -5.22 21.09 -5.60
N ALA A 234 -4.58 22.05 -4.95
CA ALA A 234 -5.14 23.39 -4.77
C ALA A 234 -5.22 24.17 -6.10
N LEU A 235 -4.27 23.94 -7.02
CA LEU A 235 -4.29 24.55 -8.36
C LEU A 235 -5.41 23.96 -9.24
N ASN A 236 -5.61 22.64 -9.18
CA ASN A 236 -6.64 21.93 -9.94
C ASN A 236 -7.18 20.76 -9.10
N PRO A 237 -8.46 20.77 -8.67
CA PRO A 237 -9.07 19.67 -7.91
C PRO A 237 -9.03 18.31 -8.62
N GLU A 238 -8.98 18.30 -9.97
CA GLU A 238 -8.92 17.08 -10.79
C GLU A 238 -7.48 16.66 -11.14
N ALA A 239 -6.47 17.36 -10.59
CA ALA A 239 -5.07 17.13 -10.93
C ALA A 239 -4.64 15.67 -10.73
N MET A 240 -5.11 15.01 -9.66
CA MET A 240 -4.75 13.63 -9.38
C MET A 240 -5.27 12.66 -10.45
N ASP A 241 -6.47 12.86 -10.95
CA ASP A 241 -7.03 12.06 -12.06
C ASP A 241 -6.30 12.36 -13.37
N SER A 242 -6.02 13.63 -13.66
CA SER A 242 -5.29 14.06 -14.85
C SER A 242 -3.86 13.50 -14.87
N MET A 243 -3.13 13.62 -13.78
CA MET A 243 -1.75 13.08 -13.66
C MET A 243 -1.73 11.57 -13.77
N TYR A 244 -2.70 10.88 -13.16
CA TYR A 244 -2.81 9.43 -13.26
C TYR A 244 -3.10 8.99 -14.70
N ALA A 245 -4.03 9.64 -15.38
CA ALA A 245 -4.37 9.36 -16.77
C ALA A 245 -3.20 9.66 -17.73
N ALA A 246 -2.44 10.72 -17.47
CA ALA A 246 -1.28 11.10 -18.29
C ALA A 246 -0.21 10.00 -18.37
N MET A 247 -0.09 9.13 -17.36
CA MET A 247 0.87 8.03 -17.36
C MET A 247 0.62 7.00 -18.48
N THR A 248 -0.61 6.92 -18.99
CA THR A 248 -0.98 6.02 -20.10
C THR A 248 -1.32 6.77 -21.38
N ASN A 249 -1.25 8.12 -21.37
CA ASN A 249 -1.55 8.97 -22.52
C ASN A 249 -0.32 9.78 -22.96
N ILE A 250 0.78 9.07 -23.22
CA ILE A 250 2.04 9.67 -23.63
C ILE A 250 1.98 10.00 -25.13
N LYS A 251 2.25 11.27 -25.48
CA LYS A 251 2.33 11.76 -26.86
C LYS A 251 3.81 11.80 -27.28
N ASN A 252 4.33 10.66 -27.74
CA ASN A 252 5.74 10.49 -28.04
C ASN A 252 6.26 11.51 -29.06
N GLU A 253 5.43 11.91 -30.01
CA GLU A 253 5.75 12.92 -31.05
C GLU A 253 6.03 14.33 -30.49
N TYR A 254 5.61 14.61 -29.27
CA TYR A 254 5.86 15.90 -28.59
C TYR A 254 6.93 15.79 -27.49
N LEU A 255 7.59 14.66 -27.37
CA LEU A 255 8.70 14.50 -26.45
C LEU A 255 10.04 14.73 -27.17
N PRO A 256 11.11 15.17 -26.45
CA PRO A 256 12.45 15.23 -27.02
C PRO A 256 12.85 13.89 -27.58
N GLN A 257 13.27 13.89 -28.86
CA GLN A 257 13.82 12.70 -29.51
C GLN A 257 15.34 12.67 -29.28
N ILE A 258 15.90 11.51 -28.91
CA ILE A 258 17.33 11.27 -28.72
C ILE A 258 17.85 10.45 -29.88
#